data_b05359fe410933063896b466c3d4ec49
#
_entry.id   b05359fe410933063896b466c3d4ec49
#
_cell.length_a   1.000
_cell.length_b   1.000
_cell.length_c   1.000
_cell.angle_alpha   90.00
_cell.angle_beta   90.00
_cell.angle_gamma   90.00
#
_symmetry.space_group_name_H-M   'P 1'
#
loop_
_entity.id
_entity.type
_entity.pdbx_description
1 polymer ?
#
loop_
_entity_poly.entity_id
_entity_poly.type
_entity_poly.pdbx_seq_one_letter_code
_entity_poly.pdbx_strand_id
1 'polypeptide(L)'
;MHAKSDKTKIALLIPAYNEEKYIEGVIESSSKYGMDIIIIDDGSSDSTASVVNSLIPVYSPLLKLISHPQNLGKGQALITGFDYIKENDYTGVITLDADGQHDTREISDFLELIRRADPDLIIGNRLDNTAGMPFIRLATNVFTSWIISKIAGKKISDVQSGYRYLKTDALRKIKLKTRNFDTEPEIILRAGWLDMNILNVPIKTIYHDDFVSYVNPVTDTIKFFKLVLNSLKWRREFRKQSSRI
;
A
#
# COMPACT_ATOMS: atom_id res chain seq x y z
N MET A 1 11.59 -19.57 31.29
CA MET A 1 11.54 -19.32 29.82
C MET A 1 10.09 -19.10 29.45
N HIS A 2 9.64 -17.83 29.40
CA HIS A 2 8.29 -17.51 28.93
C HIS A 2 8.34 -17.52 27.38
N ALA A 3 7.69 -18.50 26.79
CA ALA A 3 7.39 -18.46 25.36
C ALA A 3 6.56 -17.19 25.13
N LYS A 4 7.15 -16.17 24.50
CA LYS A 4 6.38 -15.08 23.87
C LYS A 4 5.44 -15.77 22.88
N SER A 5 4.15 -15.78 23.20
CA SER A 5 3.11 -16.05 22.21
C SER A 5 3.25 -14.96 21.15
N ASP A 6 3.94 -15.29 20.07
CA ASP A 6 4.09 -14.42 18.90
C ASP A 6 2.72 -14.38 18.18
N LYS A 7 1.75 -13.66 18.77
CA LYS A 7 0.48 -13.37 18.11
C LYS A 7 0.79 -12.37 17.00
N THR A 8 0.93 -12.88 15.79
CA THR A 8 0.99 -12.05 14.58
C THR A 8 -0.29 -11.25 14.48
N LYS A 9 -0.25 -9.97 14.84
CA LYS A 9 -1.37 -9.04 14.76
C LYS A 9 -1.18 -8.17 13.52
N ILE A 10 -1.91 -8.47 12.45
CA ILE A 10 -1.88 -7.74 11.18
C ILE A 10 -3.15 -6.91 11.09
N ALA A 11 -3.03 -5.65 10.63
CA ALA A 11 -4.16 -4.79 10.31
C ALA A 11 -4.32 -4.64 8.80
N LEU A 12 -5.54 -4.27 8.39
CA LEU A 12 -5.81 -3.72 7.05
C LEU A 12 -5.76 -2.20 7.14
N LEU A 13 -5.09 -1.55 6.20
CA LEU A 13 -5.01 -0.10 6.07
C LEU A 13 -5.58 0.32 4.73
N ILE A 14 -6.60 1.15 4.75
CA ILE A 14 -7.36 1.57 3.58
C ILE A 14 -7.37 3.10 3.52
N PRO A 15 -6.50 3.73 2.72
CA PRO A 15 -6.62 5.15 2.42
C PRO A 15 -7.84 5.38 1.53
N ALA A 16 -8.68 6.35 1.88
CA ALA A 16 -9.90 6.68 1.14
C ALA A 16 -9.98 8.19 0.89
N TYR A 17 -10.42 8.57 -0.30
CA TYR A 17 -10.73 9.95 -0.67
C TYR A 17 -11.83 9.98 -1.73
N ASN A 18 -13.05 10.40 -1.35
CA ASN A 18 -14.24 10.43 -2.20
C ASN A 18 -14.58 9.04 -2.78
N GLU A 19 -14.74 8.07 -1.88
CA GLU A 19 -15.02 6.66 -2.21
C GLU A 19 -16.35 6.19 -1.61
N GLU A 20 -17.33 7.11 -1.42
CA GLU A 20 -18.64 6.81 -0.82
C GLU A 20 -19.35 5.62 -1.48
N LYS A 21 -19.10 5.40 -2.77
CA LYS A 21 -19.73 4.35 -3.56
C LYS A 21 -19.22 2.94 -3.24
N TYR A 22 -17.93 2.81 -2.87
CA TYR A 22 -17.27 1.51 -2.77
C TYR A 22 -16.86 1.15 -1.35
N ILE A 23 -16.65 2.15 -0.48
CA ILE A 23 -16.02 1.95 0.83
C ILE A 23 -16.80 0.97 1.73
N GLU A 24 -18.14 0.97 1.69
CA GLU A 24 -18.97 0.04 2.46
C GLU A 24 -18.68 -1.40 2.06
N GLY A 25 -18.74 -1.72 0.76
CA GLY A 25 -18.48 -3.07 0.24
C GLY A 25 -17.04 -3.54 0.52
N VAL A 26 -16.07 -2.63 0.51
CA VAL A 26 -14.66 -2.93 0.86
C VAL A 26 -14.56 -3.26 2.34
N ILE A 27 -15.20 -2.51 3.23
CA ILE A 27 -15.21 -2.79 4.68
C ILE A 27 -15.91 -4.12 4.95
N GLU A 28 -17.11 -4.33 4.39
CA GLU A 28 -17.88 -5.57 4.58
C GLU A 28 -17.08 -6.80 4.15
N SER A 29 -16.50 -6.77 2.95
CA SER A 29 -15.72 -7.91 2.44
C SER A 29 -14.42 -8.13 3.22
N SER A 30 -13.79 -7.08 3.72
CA SER A 30 -12.57 -7.13 4.53
C SER A 30 -12.83 -7.64 5.96
N SER A 31 -13.98 -7.34 6.54
CA SER A 31 -14.32 -7.70 7.93
C SER A 31 -14.37 -9.22 8.16
N LYS A 32 -14.59 -10.00 7.10
CA LYS A 32 -14.63 -11.47 7.12
C LYS A 32 -13.33 -12.12 7.60
N TYR A 33 -12.23 -11.38 7.56
CA TYR A 33 -10.90 -11.87 8.02
C TYR A 33 -10.65 -11.65 9.52
N GLY A 34 -11.54 -10.93 10.23
CA GLY A 34 -11.41 -10.69 11.67
C GLY A 34 -10.18 -9.87 12.05
N MET A 35 -9.61 -9.12 11.10
CA MET A 35 -8.49 -8.21 11.32
C MET A 35 -8.99 -6.80 11.62
N ASP A 36 -8.19 -6.02 12.36
CA ASP A 36 -8.47 -4.60 12.54
C ASP A 36 -8.39 -3.87 11.19
N ILE A 37 -9.42 -3.10 10.85
CA ILE A 37 -9.55 -2.31 9.62
C ILE A 37 -9.38 -0.84 10.01
N ILE A 38 -8.36 -0.22 9.45
CA ILE A 38 -8.01 1.19 9.71
C ILE A 38 -8.23 1.96 8.43
N ILE A 39 -9.27 2.79 8.44
CA ILE A 39 -9.58 3.70 7.33
C ILE A 39 -8.89 5.03 7.60
N ILE A 40 -8.15 5.54 6.62
CA ILE A 40 -7.66 6.92 6.64
C ILE A 40 -8.46 7.70 5.60
N ASP A 41 -9.44 8.45 6.07
CA ASP A 41 -10.17 9.38 5.24
C ASP A 41 -9.33 10.64 4.99
N ASP A 42 -8.88 10.81 3.75
CA ASP A 42 -8.00 11.91 3.36
C ASP A 42 -8.77 13.21 3.07
N GLY A 43 -9.68 13.58 3.97
CA GLY A 43 -10.46 14.80 3.88
C GLY A 43 -11.47 14.75 2.74
N SER A 44 -12.24 13.66 2.64
CA SER A 44 -13.30 13.50 1.64
C SER A 44 -14.33 14.61 1.72
N SER A 45 -14.83 15.02 0.55
CA SER A 45 -15.90 16.02 0.43
C SER A 45 -17.28 15.40 0.16
N ASP A 46 -17.32 14.10 -0.12
CA ASP A 46 -18.53 13.30 -0.29
C ASP A 46 -18.95 12.63 1.03
N SER A 47 -19.80 11.61 0.96
CA SER A 47 -20.32 10.89 2.14
C SER A 47 -19.36 9.82 2.69
N THR A 48 -18.13 9.68 2.18
CA THR A 48 -17.19 8.61 2.57
C THR A 48 -17.04 8.49 4.09
N ALA A 49 -16.68 9.59 4.78
CA ALA A 49 -16.51 9.58 6.23
C ALA A 49 -17.81 9.23 6.98
N SER A 50 -18.95 9.71 6.49
CA SER A 50 -20.27 9.44 7.08
C SER A 50 -20.64 7.96 6.95
N VAL A 51 -20.40 7.34 5.80
CA VAL A 51 -20.60 5.90 5.56
C VAL A 51 -19.75 5.10 6.53
N VAL A 52 -18.44 5.38 6.62
CA VAL A 52 -17.53 4.66 7.54
C VAL A 52 -18.00 4.80 9.00
N ASN A 53 -18.36 6.03 9.44
CA ASN A 53 -18.84 6.26 10.79
C ASN A 53 -20.12 5.45 11.13
N SER A 54 -21.04 5.29 10.18
CA SER A 54 -22.25 4.47 10.37
C SER A 54 -21.94 2.98 10.53
N LEU A 55 -20.82 2.52 10.00
CA LEU A 55 -20.39 1.12 10.06
C LEU A 55 -19.55 0.79 11.32
N ILE A 56 -18.99 1.80 12.01
CA ILE A 56 -18.20 1.56 13.24
C ILE A 56 -18.99 0.77 14.30
N PRO A 57 -20.25 1.08 14.64
CA PRO A 57 -21.00 0.29 15.61
C PRO A 57 -21.24 -1.16 15.17
N VAL A 58 -21.34 -1.41 13.86
CA VAL A 58 -21.57 -2.74 13.27
C VAL A 58 -20.32 -3.62 13.37
N TYR A 59 -19.14 -3.04 13.10
CA TYR A 59 -17.87 -3.76 13.03
C TYR A 59 -16.94 -3.51 14.23
N SER A 60 -17.44 -2.90 15.32
CA SER A 60 -16.66 -2.70 16.55
C SER A 60 -16.25 -4.05 17.16
N PRO A 61 -15.01 -4.20 17.70
CA PRO A 61 -13.96 -3.17 17.80
C PRO A 61 -13.00 -3.12 16.59
N LEU A 62 -13.30 -3.83 15.49
CA LEU A 62 -12.36 -4.03 14.37
C LEU A 62 -12.19 -2.77 13.50
N LEU A 63 -13.26 -1.97 13.31
CA LEU A 63 -13.23 -0.83 12.40
C LEU A 63 -12.83 0.47 13.12
N LYS A 64 -11.86 1.17 12.57
CA LYS A 64 -11.42 2.49 13.01
C LYS A 64 -11.33 3.47 11.85
N LEU A 65 -11.80 4.71 12.07
CA LEU A 65 -11.65 5.83 11.15
C LEU A 65 -10.69 6.88 11.74
N ILE A 66 -9.75 7.34 10.91
CA ILE A 66 -8.88 8.49 11.17
C ILE A 66 -9.09 9.45 9.99
N SER A 67 -9.52 10.69 10.25
CA SER A 67 -9.80 11.65 9.18
C SER A 67 -8.80 12.80 9.19
N HIS A 68 -8.36 13.19 8.01
CA HIS A 68 -7.62 14.43 7.79
C HIS A 68 -8.59 15.61 7.65
N PRO A 69 -8.21 16.82 8.05
CA PRO A 69 -9.07 18.00 7.91
C PRO A 69 -9.24 18.46 6.46
N GLN A 70 -8.37 18.00 5.56
CA GLN A 70 -8.39 18.27 4.12
C GLN A 70 -7.59 17.20 3.38
N ASN A 71 -7.73 17.14 2.04
CA ASN A 71 -6.92 16.25 1.22
C ASN A 71 -5.43 16.62 1.29
N LEU A 72 -4.63 15.68 1.79
CA LEU A 72 -3.18 15.76 1.91
C LEU A 72 -2.45 14.84 0.91
N GLY A 73 -3.21 14.01 0.20
CA GLY A 73 -2.74 13.04 -0.80
C GLY A 73 -2.56 11.62 -0.24
N LYS A 74 -2.76 10.62 -1.10
CA LYS A 74 -2.72 9.19 -0.76
C LYS A 74 -1.46 8.80 0.03
N GLY A 75 -0.29 9.35 -0.34
CA GLY A 75 0.95 9.08 0.36
C GLY A 75 0.93 9.56 1.81
N GLN A 76 0.31 10.72 2.08
CA GLN A 76 0.17 11.22 3.46
C GLN A 76 -0.83 10.35 4.24
N ALA A 77 -1.92 9.89 3.61
CA ALA A 77 -2.85 8.96 4.24
C ALA A 77 -2.16 7.64 4.63
N LEU A 78 -1.33 7.08 3.73
CA LEU A 78 -0.52 5.90 4.04
C LEU A 78 0.45 6.17 5.20
N ILE A 79 1.14 7.33 5.23
CA ILE A 79 2.06 7.68 6.32
C ILE A 79 1.30 7.76 7.66
N THR A 80 0.15 8.42 7.70
CA THR A 80 -0.69 8.50 8.90
C THR A 80 -1.08 7.09 9.39
N GLY A 81 -1.49 6.21 8.48
CA GLY A 81 -1.80 4.82 8.79
C GLY A 81 -0.57 4.04 9.29
N PHE A 82 0.58 4.20 8.65
CA PHE A 82 1.83 3.54 9.08
C PHE A 82 2.31 4.03 10.44
N ASP A 83 2.13 5.31 10.76
CA ASP A 83 2.45 5.85 12.09
C ASP A 83 1.53 5.22 13.13
N TYR A 84 0.23 5.13 12.87
CA TYR A 84 -0.71 4.43 13.72
C TYR A 84 -0.32 2.94 13.94
N ILE A 85 0.08 2.22 12.89
CA ILE A 85 0.55 0.83 12.98
C ILE A 85 1.80 0.70 13.89
N LYS A 86 2.76 1.62 13.74
CA LYS A 86 4.01 1.60 14.53
C LYS A 86 3.81 1.94 16.01
N GLU A 87 2.78 2.72 16.33
CA GLU A 87 2.43 3.17 17.69
C GLU A 87 1.53 2.17 18.43
N ASN A 88 0.91 1.23 17.70
CA ASN A 88 0.05 0.21 18.27
C ASN A 88 0.65 -1.19 17.98
N ASP A 89 0.35 -2.18 18.81
CA ASP A 89 0.98 -3.51 18.83
C ASP A 89 0.73 -4.38 17.58
N TYR A 90 0.83 -3.80 16.37
CA TYR A 90 0.75 -4.53 15.12
C TYR A 90 2.12 -5.04 14.67
N THR A 91 2.16 -6.28 14.21
CA THR A 91 3.37 -6.89 13.63
C THR A 91 3.53 -6.60 12.14
N GLY A 92 2.44 -6.19 11.48
CA GLY A 92 2.43 -5.83 10.07
C GLY A 92 1.10 -5.23 9.64
N VAL A 93 1.07 -4.75 8.42
CA VAL A 93 -0.10 -4.13 7.80
C VAL A 93 -0.24 -4.57 6.35
N ILE A 94 -1.48 -4.87 5.93
CA ILE A 94 -1.84 -5.04 4.53
C ILE A 94 -2.54 -3.76 4.09
N THR A 95 -2.05 -3.11 3.03
CA THR A 95 -2.68 -1.95 2.41
C THR A 95 -3.53 -2.39 1.23
N LEU A 96 -4.70 -1.80 1.05
CA LEU A 96 -5.53 -1.95 -0.14
C LEU A 96 -6.28 -0.64 -0.43
N ASP A 97 -6.66 -0.42 -1.70
CA ASP A 97 -7.35 0.79 -2.10
C ASP A 97 -8.85 0.71 -1.79
N ALA A 98 -9.48 1.86 -1.56
CA ALA A 98 -10.90 1.97 -1.20
C ALA A 98 -11.84 1.89 -2.41
N ASP A 99 -11.33 1.88 -3.64
CA ASP A 99 -12.08 1.93 -4.90
C ASP A 99 -12.71 0.60 -5.34
N GLY A 100 -12.57 -0.45 -4.52
CA GLY A 100 -13.10 -1.77 -4.79
C GLY A 100 -12.41 -2.55 -5.91
N GLN A 101 -11.29 -2.07 -6.45
CA GLN A 101 -10.54 -2.77 -7.51
C GLN A 101 -9.70 -3.95 -6.98
N HIS A 102 -9.43 -4.00 -5.68
CA HIS A 102 -8.72 -5.10 -5.06
C HIS A 102 -9.69 -6.19 -4.59
N ASP A 103 -9.44 -7.43 -5.01
CA ASP A 103 -10.21 -8.57 -4.53
C ASP A 103 -9.78 -8.90 -3.10
N THR A 104 -10.65 -8.63 -2.14
CA THR A 104 -10.36 -8.91 -0.72
C THR A 104 -10.13 -10.39 -0.43
N ARG A 105 -10.59 -11.33 -1.30
CA ARG A 105 -10.32 -12.76 -1.16
C ARG A 105 -8.84 -13.09 -1.21
N GLU A 106 -8.05 -12.26 -1.87
CA GLU A 106 -6.59 -12.41 -1.98
C GLU A 106 -5.85 -12.08 -0.67
N ILE A 107 -6.52 -11.48 0.33
CA ILE A 107 -5.95 -11.34 1.68
C ILE A 107 -5.46 -12.70 2.21
N SER A 108 -6.16 -13.78 1.91
CA SER A 108 -5.77 -15.14 2.30
C SER A 108 -4.38 -15.51 1.79
N ASP A 109 -4.05 -15.15 0.55
CA ASP A 109 -2.77 -15.46 -0.09
C ASP A 109 -1.63 -14.66 0.55
N PHE A 110 -1.90 -13.39 0.91
CA PHE A 110 -0.95 -12.59 1.69
C PHE A 110 -0.69 -13.24 3.05
N LEU A 111 -1.75 -13.61 3.79
CA LEU A 111 -1.62 -14.22 5.12
C LEU A 111 -0.89 -15.58 5.08
N GLU A 112 -1.11 -16.37 4.04
CA GLU A 112 -0.39 -17.63 3.84
C GLU A 112 1.11 -17.37 3.59
N LEU A 113 1.44 -16.43 2.70
CA LEU A 113 2.82 -16.10 2.38
C LEU A 113 3.56 -15.49 3.58
N ILE A 114 2.89 -14.64 4.38
CA ILE A 114 3.44 -14.08 5.62
C ILE A 114 3.84 -15.20 6.58
N ARG A 115 2.95 -16.17 6.82
CA ARG A 115 3.21 -17.30 7.73
C ARG A 115 4.35 -18.18 7.25
N ARG A 116 4.45 -18.40 5.93
CA ARG A 116 5.42 -19.33 5.34
C ARG A 116 6.82 -18.75 5.21
N ALA A 117 6.95 -17.46 4.91
CA ALA A 117 8.22 -16.88 4.45
C ALA A 117 8.70 -15.68 5.27
N ASP A 118 7.91 -15.19 6.23
CA ASP A 118 8.20 -14.01 7.08
C ASP A 118 8.82 -12.84 6.27
N PRO A 119 8.14 -12.34 5.22
CA PRO A 119 8.67 -11.28 4.37
C PRO A 119 8.67 -9.93 5.06
N ASP A 120 9.55 -9.02 4.63
CA ASP A 120 9.52 -7.62 5.02
C ASP A 120 8.47 -6.82 4.23
N LEU A 121 8.29 -7.17 2.94
CA LEU A 121 7.35 -6.55 2.00
C LEU A 121 6.78 -7.61 1.07
N ILE A 122 5.46 -7.61 0.88
CA ILE A 122 4.81 -8.34 -0.21
C ILE A 122 4.16 -7.30 -1.14
N ILE A 123 4.27 -7.52 -2.43
CA ILE A 123 3.64 -6.70 -3.47
C ILE A 123 2.63 -7.56 -4.21
N GLY A 124 1.38 -7.12 -4.26
CA GLY A 124 0.36 -7.71 -5.12
C GLY A 124 0.73 -7.47 -6.59
N ASN A 125 0.91 -8.53 -7.36
CA ASN A 125 1.36 -8.47 -8.75
C ASN A 125 0.19 -8.68 -9.72
N ARG A 126 -0.26 -7.60 -10.37
CA ARG A 126 -1.32 -7.63 -11.38
C ARG A 126 -0.82 -8.12 -12.74
N LEU A 127 0.50 -8.08 -12.96
CA LEU A 127 1.10 -8.42 -14.26
C LEU A 127 1.11 -9.93 -14.54
N ASP A 128 0.82 -10.77 -13.53
CA ASP A 128 0.61 -12.21 -13.71
C ASP A 128 -0.80 -12.52 -14.25
N ASN A 129 -1.74 -11.55 -14.15
CA ASN A 129 -3.08 -11.66 -14.71
C ASN A 129 -3.49 -10.31 -15.35
N THR A 130 -3.18 -10.18 -16.63
CA THR A 130 -3.40 -8.93 -17.38
C THR A 130 -4.74 -8.90 -18.12
N ALA A 131 -5.64 -9.85 -17.86
CA ALA A 131 -6.96 -9.91 -18.50
C ALA A 131 -7.74 -8.61 -18.24
N GLY A 132 -8.19 -7.95 -19.31
CA GLY A 132 -8.88 -6.66 -19.24
C GLY A 132 -7.99 -5.43 -19.04
N MET A 133 -6.67 -5.59 -18.85
CA MET A 133 -5.78 -4.44 -18.70
C MET A 133 -5.52 -3.74 -20.04
N PRO A 134 -5.76 -2.41 -20.18
CA PRO A 134 -5.41 -1.67 -21.37
C PRO A 134 -3.92 -1.78 -21.70
N PHE A 135 -3.57 -1.96 -22.98
CA PHE A 135 -2.18 -2.17 -23.41
C PHE A 135 -1.23 -1.04 -22.96
N ILE A 136 -1.67 0.21 -23.02
CA ILE A 136 -0.88 1.36 -22.58
C ILE A 136 -0.56 1.26 -21.08
N ARG A 137 -1.54 0.85 -20.27
CA ARG A 137 -1.36 0.65 -18.81
C ARG A 137 -0.37 -0.47 -18.54
N LEU A 138 -0.49 -1.59 -19.27
CA LEU A 138 0.45 -2.71 -19.17
C LEU A 138 1.88 -2.27 -19.52
N ALA A 139 2.07 -1.63 -20.66
CA ALA A 139 3.38 -1.16 -21.10
C ALA A 139 4.02 -0.18 -20.09
N THR A 140 3.21 0.76 -19.56
CA THR A 140 3.66 1.72 -18.55
C THR A 140 4.06 1.01 -17.25
N ASN A 141 3.26 0.04 -16.78
CA ASN A 141 3.55 -0.71 -15.56
C ASN A 141 4.84 -1.54 -15.70
N VAL A 142 5.01 -2.23 -16.83
CA VAL A 142 6.22 -3.00 -17.10
C VAL A 142 7.45 -2.10 -17.15
N PHE A 143 7.37 -0.97 -17.87
CA PHE A 143 8.46 -0.02 -18.00
C PHE A 143 8.87 0.62 -16.66
N THR A 144 7.89 1.09 -15.88
CA THR A 144 8.16 1.70 -14.58
C THR A 144 8.71 0.67 -13.59
N SER A 145 8.17 -0.56 -13.59
CA SER A 145 8.67 -1.65 -12.74
C SER A 145 10.11 -2.05 -13.11
N TRP A 146 10.44 -2.06 -14.40
CA TRP A 146 11.81 -2.32 -14.84
C TRP A 146 12.80 -1.25 -14.34
N ILE A 147 12.46 0.05 -14.50
CA ILE A 147 13.33 1.15 -14.03
C ILE A 147 13.53 1.06 -12.51
N ILE A 148 12.43 0.94 -11.75
CA ILE A 148 12.49 0.89 -10.28
C ILE A 148 13.26 -0.35 -9.82
N SER A 149 13.10 -1.50 -10.48
CA SER A 149 13.89 -2.70 -10.18
C SER A 149 15.39 -2.46 -10.30
N LYS A 150 15.82 -1.78 -11.37
CA LYS A 150 17.23 -1.42 -11.58
C LYS A 150 17.79 -0.49 -10.49
N ILE A 151 16.97 0.50 -10.06
CA ILE A 151 17.39 1.45 -9.03
C ILE A 151 17.36 0.81 -7.65
N ALA A 152 16.36 -0.01 -7.34
CA ALA A 152 16.22 -0.73 -6.07
C ALA A 152 17.28 -1.83 -5.93
N GLY A 153 17.77 -2.39 -7.04
CA GLY A 153 18.68 -3.56 -7.04
C GLY A 153 17.96 -4.88 -6.73
N LYS A 154 16.64 -4.93 -6.85
CA LYS A 154 15.77 -6.09 -6.62
C LYS A 154 14.80 -6.24 -7.79
N LYS A 155 14.39 -7.46 -8.11
CA LYS A 155 13.33 -7.70 -9.11
C LYS A 155 11.98 -7.34 -8.51
N ILE A 156 11.32 -6.33 -9.06
CA ILE A 156 10.00 -5.84 -8.65
C ILE A 156 9.04 -6.09 -9.80
N SER A 157 7.95 -6.80 -9.54
CA SER A 157 7.01 -7.18 -10.58
C SER A 157 6.02 -6.06 -10.90
N ASP A 158 5.41 -5.43 -9.89
CA ASP A 158 4.40 -4.37 -10.08
C ASP A 158 4.62 -3.22 -9.08
N VAL A 159 5.21 -2.13 -9.55
CA VAL A 159 5.51 -0.94 -8.72
C VAL A 159 4.26 -0.13 -8.41
N GLN A 160 3.21 -0.23 -9.24
CA GLN A 160 2.02 0.61 -9.14
C GLN A 160 0.87 -0.04 -8.35
N SER A 161 1.05 -1.26 -7.84
CA SER A 161 0.05 -1.92 -7.02
C SER A 161 -0.01 -1.29 -5.63
N GLY A 162 -1.20 -0.87 -5.19
CA GLY A 162 -1.47 -0.42 -3.82
C GLY A 162 -1.70 -1.58 -2.84
N TYR A 163 -1.91 -2.79 -3.34
CA TYR A 163 -2.14 -3.97 -2.52
C TYR A 163 -0.81 -4.55 -2.05
N ARG A 164 -0.46 -4.31 -0.79
CA ARG A 164 0.86 -4.65 -0.22
C ARG A 164 0.73 -5.11 1.21
N TYR A 165 1.69 -5.94 1.62
CA TYR A 165 1.97 -6.16 3.04
C TYR A 165 3.30 -5.50 3.40
N LEU A 166 3.38 -4.88 4.57
CA LEU A 166 4.62 -4.37 5.16
C LEU A 166 4.72 -4.84 6.61
N LYS A 167 5.85 -5.45 6.94
CA LYS A 167 6.20 -5.82 8.31
C LYS A 167 6.47 -4.53 9.11
N THR A 168 5.98 -4.43 10.34
CA THR A 168 6.14 -3.21 11.16
C THR A 168 7.62 -2.87 11.39
N ASP A 169 8.47 -3.87 11.60
CA ASP A 169 9.92 -3.65 11.76
C ASP A 169 10.57 -3.12 10.48
N ALA A 170 10.06 -3.50 9.31
CA ALA A 170 10.48 -2.93 8.03
C ALA A 170 10.03 -1.46 7.92
N LEU A 171 8.78 -1.17 8.27
CA LEU A 171 8.26 0.21 8.31
C LEU A 171 9.07 1.14 9.21
N ARG A 172 9.55 0.65 10.37
CA ARG A 172 10.39 1.44 11.29
C ARG A 172 11.74 1.83 10.67
N LYS A 173 12.27 1.02 9.74
CA LYS A 173 13.53 1.29 9.04
C LYS A 173 13.35 2.20 7.82
N ILE A 174 12.16 2.24 7.23
CA ILE A 174 11.84 3.04 6.04
C ILE A 174 11.55 4.49 6.45
N LYS A 175 12.38 5.43 5.99
CA LYS A 175 12.18 6.88 6.20
C LYS A 175 11.67 7.51 4.91
N LEU A 176 10.35 7.72 4.80
CA LEU A 176 9.72 8.32 3.63
C LEU A 176 9.97 9.82 3.55
N LYS A 177 10.15 10.32 2.32
CA LYS A 177 10.32 11.74 1.99
C LYS A 177 9.17 12.29 1.15
N THR A 178 8.44 11.41 0.47
CA THR A 178 7.31 11.78 -0.39
C THR A 178 5.98 11.63 0.36
N ARG A 179 4.94 12.33 -0.11
CA ARG A 179 3.62 12.36 0.53
C ARG A 179 2.46 12.16 -0.45
N ASN A 180 2.77 11.90 -1.72
CA ASN A 180 1.79 11.70 -2.80
C ASN A 180 1.92 10.31 -3.40
N PHE A 181 1.51 10.12 -4.65
CA PHE A 181 1.59 8.83 -5.38
C PHE A 181 3.02 8.28 -5.53
N ASP A 182 4.04 9.10 -5.36
CA ASP A 182 5.44 8.70 -5.34
C ASP A 182 5.89 8.02 -4.04
N THR A 183 5.05 8.01 -3.00
CA THR A 183 5.31 7.32 -1.73
C THR A 183 5.40 5.80 -1.92
N GLU A 184 4.53 5.21 -2.72
CA GLU A 184 4.50 3.78 -2.96
C GLU A 184 5.75 3.26 -3.69
N PRO A 185 6.22 3.89 -4.79
CA PRO A 185 7.53 3.58 -5.36
C PRO A 185 8.70 3.86 -4.40
N GLU A 186 8.63 4.90 -3.56
CA GLU A 186 9.68 5.19 -2.58
C GLU A 186 9.82 4.07 -1.55
N ILE A 187 8.72 3.49 -1.07
CA ILE A 187 8.75 2.32 -0.17
C ILE A 187 9.58 1.19 -0.79
N ILE A 188 9.30 0.85 -2.05
CA ILE A 188 9.99 -0.22 -2.78
C ILE A 188 11.48 0.08 -2.92
N LEU A 189 11.84 1.31 -3.32
CA LEU A 189 13.23 1.72 -3.46
C LEU A 189 14.00 1.57 -2.16
N ARG A 190 13.41 2.03 -1.05
CA ARG A 190 14.04 1.94 0.27
C ARG A 190 14.13 0.51 0.76
N ALA A 191 13.09 -0.30 0.56
CA ALA A 191 13.12 -1.71 0.87
C ALA A 191 14.26 -2.43 0.11
N GLY A 192 14.43 -2.13 -1.19
CA GLY A 192 15.53 -2.65 -1.98
C GLY A 192 16.91 -2.23 -1.47
N TRP A 193 17.11 -0.95 -1.10
CA TRP A 193 18.38 -0.45 -0.58
C TRP A 193 18.72 -0.98 0.81
N LEU A 194 17.70 -1.31 1.60
CA LEU A 194 17.83 -1.95 2.92
C LEU A 194 18.01 -3.48 2.81
N ASP A 195 18.09 -4.00 1.61
CA ASP A 195 18.19 -5.45 1.30
C ASP A 195 17.06 -6.30 1.91
N MET A 196 15.88 -5.72 2.03
CA MET A 196 14.70 -6.38 2.61
C MET A 196 14.25 -7.58 1.78
N ASN A 197 13.61 -8.55 2.45
CA ASN A 197 12.96 -9.70 1.80
C ASN A 197 11.65 -9.25 1.15
N ILE A 198 11.67 -9.07 -0.20
CA ILE A 198 10.52 -8.63 -1.01
C ILE A 198 9.98 -9.81 -1.77
N LEU A 199 8.71 -10.14 -1.54
CA LEU A 199 8.01 -11.21 -2.24
C LEU A 199 6.83 -10.65 -3.04
N ASN A 200 6.24 -11.48 -3.90
CA ASN A 200 5.07 -11.11 -4.71
C ASN A 200 3.94 -12.13 -4.51
N VAL A 201 2.70 -11.64 -4.57
CA VAL A 201 1.49 -12.45 -4.63
C VAL A 201 0.75 -12.08 -5.93
N PRO A 202 0.40 -13.05 -6.80
CA PRO A 202 -0.46 -12.78 -7.94
C PRO A 202 -1.81 -12.24 -7.46
N ILE A 203 -2.26 -11.13 -8.04
CA ILE A 203 -3.56 -10.54 -7.75
C ILE A 203 -4.34 -10.24 -9.03
N LYS A 204 -5.66 -10.13 -8.89
CA LYS A 204 -6.57 -9.71 -9.96
C LYS A 204 -6.98 -8.25 -9.75
N THR A 205 -7.28 -7.56 -10.83
CA THR A 205 -7.93 -6.26 -10.77
C THR A 205 -9.40 -6.44 -11.13
N ILE A 206 -10.29 -5.96 -10.28
CA ILE A 206 -11.72 -5.87 -10.57
C ILE A 206 -11.92 -4.56 -11.32
N TYR A 207 -12.41 -4.63 -12.56
CA TYR A 207 -12.75 -3.44 -13.34
C TYR A 207 -14.24 -3.18 -13.21
N HIS A 208 -14.60 -1.97 -12.76
CA HIS A 208 -15.98 -1.49 -12.74
C HIS A 208 -16.27 -0.70 -14.01
N ASP A 209 -17.48 -0.80 -14.57
CA ASP A 209 -17.87 -0.16 -15.83
C ASP A 209 -17.80 1.38 -15.78
N ASP A 210 -17.90 1.95 -14.60
CA ASP A 210 -17.89 3.38 -14.31
C ASP A 210 -16.52 3.89 -13.80
N PHE A 211 -15.47 3.12 -14.00
CA PHE A 211 -14.12 3.51 -13.57
C PHE A 211 -13.61 4.76 -14.28
N VAL A 212 -13.47 5.84 -13.52
CA VAL A 212 -12.80 7.07 -13.98
C VAL A 212 -11.33 6.98 -13.58
N SER A 213 -10.46 6.81 -14.56
CA SER A 213 -9.01 6.87 -14.31
C SER A 213 -8.59 8.31 -13.99
N TYR A 214 -8.14 8.57 -12.78
CA TYR A 214 -7.51 9.84 -12.39
C TYR A 214 -6.08 10.00 -12.91
N VAL A 215 -5.59 9.03 -13.69
CA VAL A 215 -4.23 9.05 -14.27
C VAL A 215 -4.18 10.04 -15.43
N ASN A 216 -3.37 11.08 -15.30
CA ASN A 216 -3.01 11.97 -16.38
C ASN A 216 -1.66 11.54 -16.98
N PRO A 217 -1.62 10.97 -18.22
CA PRO A 217 -0.40 10.37 -18.76
C PRO A 217 0.80 11.32 -18.80
N VAL A 218 0.58 12.60 -19.08
CA VAL A 218 1.65 13.59 -19.21
C VAL A 218 2.20 13.98 -17.84
N THR A 219 1.31 14.39 -16.92
CA THR A 219 1.73 14.83 -15.58
C THR A 219 2.33 13.69 -14.77
N ASP A 220 1.81 12.48 -14.90
CA ASP A 220 2.30 11.32 -14.13
C ASP A 220 3.62 10.81 -14.70
N THR A 221 3.84 10.92 -16.01
CA THR A 221 5.16 10.68 -16.62
C THR A 221 6.20 11.65 -16.07
N ILE A 222 5.89 12.95 -16.00
CA ILE A 222 6.80 13.97 -15.45
C ILE A 222 7.11 13.68 -13.97
N LYS A 223 6.07 13.36 -13.18
CA LYS A 223 6.24 12.98 -11.75
C LYS A 223 7.13 11.74 -11.61
N PHE A 224 6.94 10.74 -12.47
CA PHE A 224 7.76 9.53 -12.46
C PHE A 224 9.24 9.83 -12.76
N PHE A 225 9.55 10.62 -13.79
CA PHE A 225 10.94 11.01 -14.06
C PHE A 225 11.56 11.83 -12.93
N LYS A 226 10.79 12.74 -12.31
CA LYS A 226 11.22 13.48 -11.12
C LYS A 226 11.52 12.55 -9.96
N LEU A 227 10.68 11.53 -9.72
CA LEU A 227 10.94 10.48 -8.74
C LEU A 227 12.24 9.74 -9.03
N VAL A 228 12.48 9.33 -10.28
CA VAL A 228 13.71 8.63 -10.70
C VAL A 228 14.94 9.49 -10.40
N LEU A 229 14.94 10.77 -10.77
CA LEU A 229 16.05 11.69 -10.49
C LEU A 229 16.26 11.87 -8.98
N ASN A 230 15.19 12.07 -8.22
CA ASN A 230 15.26 12.18 -6.77
C ASN A 230 15.79 10.89 -6.13
N SER A 231 15.37 9.73 -6.62
CA SER A 231 15.81 8.44 -6.07
C SER A 231 17.32 8.21 -6.22
N LEU A 232 17.92 8.67 -7.31
CA LEU A 232 19.37 8.62 -7.48
C LEU A 232 20.11 9.49 -6.44
N LYS A 233 19.56 10.67 -6.12
CA LYS A 233 20.06 11.54 -5.06
C LYS A 233 19.91 10.85 -3.68
N TRP A 234 18.73 10.33 -3.37
CA TRP A 234 18.46 9.64 -2.10
C TRP A 234 19.33 8.40 -1.91
N ARG A 235 19.60 7.64 -2.99
CA ARG A 235 20.50 6.49 -2.94
C ARG A 235 21.94 6.90 -2.56
N ARG A 236 22.41 8.05 -3.06
CA ARG A 236 23.74 8.58 -2.68
C ARG A 236 23.77 8.99 -1.20
N GLU A 237 22.71 9.64 -0.71
CA GLU A 237 22.58 10.02 0.70
C GLU A 237 22.54 8.78 1.60
N PHE A 238 21.75 7.77 1.22
CA PHE A 238 21.64 6.50 1.93
C PHE A 238 23.01 5.81 2.06
N ARG A 239 23.75 5.68 0.97
CA ARG A 239 25.10 5.08 0.98
C ARG A 239 26.07 5.82 1.90
N LYS A 240 26.05 7.16 1.92
CA LYS A 240 26.88 7.97 2.82
C LYS A 240 26.52 7.76 4.29
N GLN A 241 25.27 7.49 4.61
CA GLN A 241 24.84 7.21 5.99
C GLN A 241 25.26 5.81 6.42
N SER A 242 25.10 4.81 5.54
CA SER A 242 25.48 3.41 5.81
C SER A 242 27.01 3.20 5.93
N SER A 243 27.84 4.07 5.32
CA SER A 243 29.31 3.98 5.43
C SER A 243 29.88 4.68 6.69
N ARG A 244 29.02 5.27 7.53
CA ARG A 244 29.42 5.96 8.78
C ARG A 244 29.06 5.16 10.05
N ILE A 245 28.46 4.00 9.86
CA ILE A 245 28.11 3.02 10.91
C ILE A 245 29.03 1.81 10.78
#